data_0037cb1581c2cf6811aa4b8b309dc8ba
#
_entry.id   0037cb1581c2cf6811aa4b8b309dc8ba
#
_cell.length_a   1.000
_cell.length_b   1.000
_cell.length_c   1.000
_cell.angle_alpha   90.00
_cell.angle_beta   90.00
_cell.angle_gamma   90.00
#
_symmetry.space_group_name_H-M   'P 1'
#
loop_
_entity.id
_entity.type
_entity.pdbx_description
1 polymer ?
#
loop_
_entity_poly.entity_id
_entity_poly.type
_entity_poly.pdbx_seq_one_letter_code
_entity_poly.pdbx_strand_id
1 'polypeptide(L)'
;MKIIERQIKGIDGSNALLTGYVLDDNLDSEGDQTRPAVLILPGGGFLRVSNREAEPVAMKFAAAGFHAFVLRYSLVPSAHPTQLLEAAQSMQLIRDNAKEWHVDAQKVAIIGFSAGGHVAANLATSVSDDVEEANGYNANGVRPNALMLAYPVISAGEYAHKPTFDRLFGSVDSSTRAQLVEQLSLENHVDSKTPPVFVWQTITDQTVPVQNSIMFINACVKAGVSVEAHLFPKGPHGLALAVKETAKRDENGAVIPEFVQPEVQQWIDLACDWLNRTFA
;
A
#
# COMPACT_ATOMS: atom_id res chain seq x y z
N MET A 1 -14.85 -17.34 7.42
CA MET A 1 -14.37 -15.99 7.02
C MET A 1 -15.58 -15.08 6.82
N LYS A 2 -15.56 -13.90 7.45
CA LYS A 2 -16.60 -12.85 7.35
C LYS A 2 -16.13 -11.78 6.37
N ILE A 3 -16.99 -11.35 5.45
CA ILE A 3 -16.73 -10.22 4.57
C ILE A 3 -17.40 -8.98 5.16
N ILE A 4 -16.65 -7.89 5.26
CA ILE A 4 -17.10 -6.63 5.83
C ILE A 4 -16.92 -5.54 4.77
N GLU A 5 -17.90 -4.67 4.61
CA GLU A 5 -17.80 -3.48 3.75
C GLU A 5 -18.08 -2.23 4.56
N ARG A 6 -17.25 -1.20 4.38
CA ARG A 6 -17.41 0.12 4.99
C ARG A 6 -17.17 1.20 3.95
N GLN A 7 -18.09 2.13 3.86
CA GLN A 7 -17.91 3.35 3.07
C GLN A 7 -16.93 4.28 3.79
N ILE A 8 -15.95 4.75 3.04
CA ILE A 8 -14.97 5.76 3.48
C ILE A 8 -15.31 7.05 2.74
N LYS A 9 -15.49 8.14 3.45
CA LYS A 9 -15.80 9.44 2.84
C LYS A 9 -14.53 10.25 2.64
N GLY A 10 -14.25 10.62 1.39
CA GLY A 10 -13.22 11.58 1.06
C GLY A 10 -13.59 12.99 1.52
N ILE A 11 -12.58 13.80 1.83
CA ILE A 11 -12.76 15.20 2.26
C ILE A 11 -13.39 16.09 1.17
N ASP A 12 -13.29 15.66 -0.08
CA ASP A 12 -13.87 16.31 -1.26
C ASP A 12 -15.31 15.82 -1.57
N GLY A 13 -15.88 14.98 -0.71
CA GLY A 13 -17.21 14.39 -0.88
C GLY A 13 -17.22 13.10 -1.71
N SER A 14 -16.06 12.63 -2.16
CA SER A 14 -15.92 11.32 -2.83
C SER A 14 -16.21 10.15 -1.87
N ASN A 15 -16.35 8.96 -2.43
CA ASN A 15 -16.60 7.75 -1.66
C ASN A 15 -15.62 6.66 -2.08
N ALA A 16 -14.84 6.19 -1.12
CA ALA A 16 -14.01 5.00 -1.22
C ALA A 16 -14.70 3.81 -0.53
N LEU A 17 -14.22 2.60 -0.78
CA LEU A 17 -14.75 1.37 -0.20
C LEU A 17 -13.64 0.58 0.46
N LEU A 18 -13.79 0.31 1.75
CA LEU A 18 -12.98 -0.65 2.50
C LEU A 18 -13.71 -2.00 2.55
N THR A 19 -13.10 -3.04 1.97
CA THR A 19 -13.58 -4.42 2.05
C THR A 19 -12.65 -5.23 2.94
N GLY A 20 -13.16 -5.78 4.03
CA GLY A 20 -12.41 -6.63 4.97
C GLY A 20 -12.72 -8.11 4.77
N TYR A 21 -11.70 -8.93 4.76
CA TYR A 21 -11.72 -10.40 4.78
C TYR A 21 -11.23 -10.85 6.15
N VAL A 22 -12.17 -10.99 7.07
CA VAL A 22 -11.91 -11.32 8.47
C VAL A 22 -12.01 -12.82 8.66
N LEU A 23 -10.92 -13.44 9.08
CA LEU A 23 -10.86 -14.87 9.35
C LEU A 23 -11.70 -15.21 10.59
N ASP A 24 -12.35 -16.35 10.56
CA ASP A 24 -13.03 -16.86 11.75
C ASP A 24 -12.00 -17.27 12.81
N ASP A 25 -12.43 -17.29 14.07
CA ASP A 25 -11.63 -17.85 15.15
C ASP A 25 -11.34 -19.32 14.89
N ASN A 26 -10.21 -19.78 15.39
CA ASN A 26 -9.92 -21.20 15.40
C ASN A 26 -10.76 -21.84 16.50
N LEU A 27 -11.83 -22.53 16.10
CA LEU A 27 -12.82 -23.15 17.00
C LEU A 27 -12.22 -24.21 17.95
N ASP A 28 -10.99 -24.67 17.65
CA ASP A 28 -10.28 -25.67 18.46
C ASP A 28 -9.36 -25.04 19.53
N SER A 29 -9.31 -23.71 19.63
CA SER A 29 -8.50 -23.01 20.63
C SER A 29 -9.37 -22.34 21.70
N GLU A 30 -8.96 -22.45 22.95
CA GLU A 30 -9.59 -21.72 24.06
C GLU A 30 -9.09 -20.26 24.08
N GLY A 31 -10.03 -19.30 24.13
CA GLY A 31 -9.77 -17.87 24.31
C GLY A 31 -9.93 -17.02 23.06
N ASP A 32 -10.10 -15.72 23.27
CA ASP A 32 -10.17 -14.67 22.22
C ASP A 32 -8.80 -14.56 21.55
N GLN A 33 -8.64 -15.10 20.35
CA GLN A 33 -7.41 -14.97 19.58
C GLN A 33 -7.50 -13.78 18.63
N THR A 34 -6.58 -12.84 18.78
CA THR A 34 -6.40 -11.77 17.80
C THR A 34 -5.38 -12.17 16.74
N ARG A 35 -5.53 -11.63 15.53
CA ARG A 35 -4.62 -11.83 14.40
C ARG A 35 -4.07 -10.51 13.91
N PRO A 36 -2.85 -10.47 13.37
CA PRO A 36 -2.38 -9.30 12.67
C PRO A 36 -3.22 -9.04 11.41
N ALA A 37 -3.22 -7.79 10.95
CA ALA A 37 -3.99 -7.37 9.79
C ALA A 37 -3.11 -6.69 8.74
N VAL A 38 -3.53 -6.74 7.48
CA VAL A 38 -2.88 -6.06 6.34
C VAL A 38 -3.91 -5.22 5.60
N LEU A 39 -3.68 -3.90 5.54
CA LEU A 39 -4.41 -2.98 4.68
C LEU A 39 -3.74 -2.94 3.29
N ILE A 40 -4.48 -3.24 2.23
CA ILE A 40 -4.01 -3.38 0.86
C ILE A 40 -4.51 -2.21 0.03
N LEU A 41 -3.59 -1.47 -0.58
CA LEU A 41 -3.86 -0.34 -1.47
C LEU A 41 -3.43 -0.72 -2.90
N PRO A 42 -4.36 -1.12 -3.77
CA PRO A 42 -4.05 -1.47 -5.15
C PRO A 42 -3.52 -0.28 -5.96
N GLY A 43 -2.80 -0.54 -7.03
CA GLY A 43 -2.34 0.46 -7.98
C GLY A 43 -3.40 0.85 -9.01
N GLY A 44 -2.98 1.62 -10.01
CA GLY A 44 -3.82 2.05 -11.13
C GLY A 44 -3.65 3.52 -11.50
N GLY A 45 -2.61 4.19 -10.95
CA GLY A 45 -2.22 5.57 -11.30
C GLY A 45 -3.29 6.61 -10.99
N PHE A 46 -4.13 6.41 -9.98
CA PHE A 46 -5.29 7.22 -9.60
C PHE A 46 -6.38 7.36 -10.69
N LEU A 47 -6.26 6.62 -11.80
CA LEU A 47 -7.24 6.57 -12.87
C LEU A 47 -8.23 5.40 -12.70
N ARG A 48 -7.76 4.32 -12.08
CA ARG A 48 -8.52 3.11 -11.76
C ARG A 48 -7.94 2.44 -10.53
N VAL A 49 -8.67 1.45 -9.99
CA VAL A 49 -8.14 0.51 -9.00
C VAL A 49 -7.90 -0.84 -9.67
N SER A 50 -6.70 -1.39 -9.51
CA SER A 50 -6.30 -2.69 -10.08
C SER A 50 -6.91 -3.84 -9.29
N ASN A 51 -7.92 -4.51 -9.83
CA ASN A 51 -8.51 -5.69 -9.18
C ASN A 51 -7.52 -6.86 -9.02
N ARG A 52 -6.47 -6.94 -9.85
CA ARG A 52 -5.43 -7.96 -9.78
C ARG A 52 -4.54 -7.83 -8.52
N GLU A 53 -4.47 -6.62 -7.97
CA GLU A 53 -3.69 -6.24 -6.77
C GLU A 53 -4.58 -6.11 -5.53
N ALA A 54 -5.87 -6.44 -5.63
CA ALA A 54 -6.87 -6.34 -4.57
C ALA A 54 -7.17 -7.70 -3.93
N GLU A 55 -8.33 -8.27 -4.22
CA GLU A 55 -8.80 -9.52 -3.62
C GLU A 55 -7.83 -10.71 -3.77
N PRO A 56 -7.16 -10.96 -4.93
CA PRO A 56 -6.21 -12.07 -5.03
C PRO A 56 -5.05 -11.95 -4.04
N VAL A 57 -4.57 -10.73 -3.79
CA VAL A 57 -3.53 -10.46 -2.79
C VAL A 57 -4.09 -10.64 -1.37
N ALA A 58 -5.31 -10.14 -1.11
CA ALA A 58 -5.98 -10.32 0.18
C ALA A 58 -6.13 -11.81 0.54
N MET A 59 -6.50 -12.65 -0.43
CA MET A 59 -6.61 -14.10 -0.22
C MET A 59 -5.27 -14.77 0.13
N LYS A 60 -4.16 -14.28 -0.40
CA LYS A 60 -2.82 -14.79 -0.04
C LYS A 60 -2.46 -14.45 1.41
N PHE A 61 -2.68 -13.22 1.84
CA PHE A 61 -2.48 -12.85 3.25
C PHE A 61 -3.44 -13.59 4.17
N ALA A 62 -4.71 -13.76 3.77
CA ALA A 62 -5.69 -14.52 4.54
C ALA A 62 -5.27 -16.00 4.71
N ALA A 63 -4.77 -16.62 3.64
CA ALA A 63 -4.23 -17.99 3.69
C ALA A 63 -3.00 -18.12 4.61
N ALA A 64 -2.22 -17.04 4.79
CA ALA A 64 -1.09 -16.96 5.71
C ALA A 64 -1.49 -16.59 7.16
N GLY A 65 -2.79 -16.45 7.46
CA GLY A 65 -3.31 -16.21 8.82
C GLY A 65 -3.52 -14.75 9.20
N PHE A 66 -3.38 -13.80 8.26
CA PHE A 66 -3.64 -12.38 8.49
C PHE A 66 -5.10 -12.03 8.15
N HIS A 67 -5.72 -11.12 8.90
CA HIS A 67 -6.88 -10.42 8.38
C HIS A 67 -6.45 -9.51 7.22
N ALA A 68 -7.24 -9.45 6.17
CA ALA A 68 -6.88 -8.65 5.00
C ALA A 68 -7.99 -7.64 4.69
N PHE A 69 -7.60 -6.39 4.46
CA PHE A 69 -8.50 -5.30 4.13
C PHE A 69 -8.05 -4.66 2.83
N VAL A 70 -8.97 -4.43 1.89
CA VAL A 70 -8.69 -3.79 0.61
C VAL A 70 -9.36 -2.43 0.59
N LEU A 71 -8.58 -1.36 0.46
CA LEU A 71 -9.10 -0.02 0.24
C LEU A 71 -9.14 0.30 -1.25
N ARG A 72 -10.35 0.45 -1.80
CA ARG A 72 -10.59 1.03 -3.11
C ARG A 72 -10.74 2.54 -2.95
N TYR A 73 -9.61 3.22 -2.87
CA TYR A 73 -9.54 4.67 -2.66
C TYR A 73 -10.10 5.48 -3.83
N SER A 74 -10.44 6.74 -3.58
CA SER A 74 -11.00 7.64 -4.57
C SER A 74 -10.03 7.93 -5.71
N LEU A 75 -10.58 8.03 -6.90
CA LEU A 75 -9.87 8.25 -8.16
C LEU A 75 -10.08 9.70 -8.63
N VAL A 76 -9.39 10.10 -9.70
CA VAL A 76 -9.66 11.40 -10.31
C VAL A 76 -11.17 11.62 -10.52
N PRO A 77 -11.71 12.82 -10.23
CA PRO A 77 -10.98 14.07 -10.00
C PRO A 77 -10.44 14.29 -8.57
N SER A 78 -10.62 13.35 -7.64
CA SER A 78 -10.05 13.45 -6.29
C SER A 78 -8.53 13.57 -6.33
N ALA A 79 -7.99 14.52 -5.57
CA ALA A 79 -6.57 14.82 -5.51
C ALA A 79 -6.04 14.70 -4.07
N HIS A 80 -4.73 14.80 -3.90
CA HIS A 80 -4.12 14.90 -2.57
C HIS A 80 -4.74 16.06 -1.76
N PRO A 81 -5.10 15.84 -0.46
CA PRO A 81 -4.77 14.67 0.35
C PRO A 81 -5.90 13.61 0.48
N THR A 82 -6.89 13.60 -0.38
CA THR A 82 -8.08 12.73 -0.25
C THR A 82 -7.70 11.26 -0.04
N GLN A 83 -6.85 10.67 -0.91
CA GLN A 83 -6.47 9.25 -0.82
C GLN A 83 -5.66 8.94 0.44
N LEU A 84 -4.82 9.86 0.90
CA LEU A 84 -4.08 9.74 2.16
C LEU A 84 -5.05 9.63 3.33
N LEU A 85 -6.02 10.55 3.41
CA LEU A 85 -6.98 10.59 4.52
C LEU A 85 -7.97 9.42 4.50
N GLU A 86 -8.29 8.89 3.33
CA GLU A 86 -9.05 7.64 3.19
C GLU A 86 -8.26 6.43 3.72
N ALA A 87 -6.95 6.40 3.51
CA ALA A 87 -6.08 5.37 4.09
C ALA A 87 -5.96 5.54 5.61
N ALA A 88 -5.80 6.75 6.12
CA ALA A 88 -5.81 7.06 7.55
C ALA A 88 -7.13 6.64 8.22
N GLN A 89 -8.28 6.99 7.61
CA GLN A 89 -9.58 6.56 8.09
C GLN A 89 -9.73 5.04 8.11
N SER A 90 -9.19 4.35 7.11
CA SER A 90 -9.22 2.88 7.05
C SER A 90 -8.40 2.25 8.18
N MET A 91 -7.20 2.78 8.47
CA MET A 91 -6.38 2.34 9.60
C MET A 91 -7.08 2.57 10.94
N GLN A 92 -7.71 3.75 11.11
CA GLN A 92 -8.49 4.07 12.30
C GLN A 92 -9.65 3.07 12.48
N LEU A 93 -10.44 2.82 11.41
CA LEU A 93 -11.57 1.87 11.45
C LEU A 93 -11.13 0.45 11.82
N ILE A 94 -10.00 -0.02 11.27
CA ILE A 94 -9.47 -1.36 11.61
C ILE A 94 -9.14 -1.43 13.10
N ARG A 95 -8.50 -0.40 13.66
CA ARG A 95 -8.13 -0.35 15.07
C ARG A 95 -9.33 -0.15 16.01
N ASP A 96 -10.27 0.71 15.65
CA ASP A 96 -11.48 0.96 16.45
C ASP A 96 -12.38 -0.28 16.57
N ASN A 97 -12.38 -1.12 15.53
CA ASN A 97 -13.13 -2.37 15.50
C ASN A 97 -12.26 -3.61 15.83
N ALA A 98 -11.06 -3.42 16.36
CA ALA A 98 -10.10 -4.50 16.60
C ALA A 98 -10.70 -5.64 17.44
N LYS A 99 -11.47 -5.31 18.47
CA LYS A 99 -12.16 -6.30 19.31
C LYS A 99 -13.23 -7.07 18.54
N GLU A 100 -14.07 -6.38 17.76
CA GLU A 100 -15.16 -7.02 16.99
C GLU A 100 -14.61 -7.91 15.85
N TRP A 101 -13.48 -7.50 15.27
CA TRP A 101 -12.87 -8.18 14.12
C TRP A 101 -11.71 -9.09 14.50
N HIS A 102 -11.45 -9.27 15.80
CA HIS A 102 -10.35 -10.07 16.33
C HIS A 102 -8.96 -9.68 15.76
N VAL A 103 -8.78 -8.37 15.52
CA VAL A 103 -7.51 -7.80 15.03
C VAL A 103 -6.61 -7.46 16.23
N ASP A 104 -5.32 -7.77 16.12
CA ASP A 104 -4.30 -7.18 16.99
C ASP A 104 -4.02 -5.74 16.51
N ALA A 105 -4.56 -4.76 17.24
CA ALA A 105 -4.44 -3.34 16.88
C ALA A 105 -2.99 -2.82 16.82
N GLN A 106 -2.02 -3.52 17.43
CA GLN A 106 -0.61 -3.19 17.41
C GLN A 106 0.15 -3.90 16.27
N LYS A 107 -0.53 -4.75 15.49
CA LYS A 107 0.05 -5.54 14.40
C LYS A 107 -0.76 -5.31 13.10
N VAL A 108 -0.89 -4.04 12.70
CA VAL A 108 -1.57 -3.65 11.46
C VAL A 108 -0.56 -3.13 10.46
N ALA A 109 -0.30 -3.91 9.41
CA ALA A 109 0.56 -3.55 8.29
C ALA A 109 -0.23 -2.86 7.17
N ILE A 110 0.49 -2.13 6.31
CA ILE A 110 -0.04 -1.63 5.05
C ILE A 110 0.83 -2.14 3.89
N ILE A 111 0.19 -2.51 2.79
CA ILE A 111 0.87 -2.76 1.51
C ILE A 111 0.28 -1.89 0.41
N GLY A 112 1.15 -1.25 -0.37
CA GLY A 112 0.73 -0.47 -1.53
C GLY A 112 1.42 -0.88 -2.81
N PHE A 113 0.65 -0.92 -3.89
CA PHE A 113 1.10 -1.27 -5.24
C PHE A 113 1.16 -0.03 -6.12
N SER A 114 2.28 0.27 -6.79
CA SER A 114 2.38 1.38 -7.74
C SER A 114 1.91 2.72 -7.12
N ALA A 115 0.85 3.34 -7.62
CA ALA A 115 0.25 4.54 -7.03
C ALA A 115 -0.30 4.30 -5.61
N GLY A 116 -0.83 3.11 -5.31
CA GLY A 116 -1.20 2.73 -3.95
C GLY A 116 0.01 2.64 -3.02
N GLY A 117 1.20 2.30 -3.58
CA GLY A 117 2.48 2.36 -2.87
C GLY A 117 2.83 3.78 -2.42
N HIS A 118 2.51 4.78 -3.24
CA HIS A 118 2.68 6.18 -2.85
C HIS A 118 1.80 6.54 -1.65
N VAL A 119 0.52 6.17 -1.68
CA VAL A 119 -0.40 6.44 -0.56
C VAL A 119 0.06 5.72 0.71
N ALA A 120 0.49 4.45 0.59
CA ALA A 120 0.98 3.67 1.73
C ALA A 120 2.26 4.27 2.34
N ALA A 121 3.22 4.67 1.50
CA ALA A 121 4.46 5.30 1.95
C ALA A 121 4.21 6.69 2.55
N ASN A 122 3.27 7.47 1.99
CA ASN A 122 2.89 8.78 2.52
C ASN A 122 2.33 8.64 3.95
N LEU A 123 1.39 7.72 4.18
CA LEU A 123 0.82 7.45 5.51
C LEU A 123 1.86 6.90 6.52
N ALA A 124 2.91 6.28 6.03
CA ALA A 124 3.95 5.67 6.87
C ALA A 124 5.10 6.62 7.22
N THR A 125 5.21 7.78 6.55
CA THR A 125 6.24 8.80 6.80
C THR A 125 5.68 10.00 7.53
N SER A 126 6.51 10.71 8.30
CA SER A 126 6.08 11.85 9.12
C SER A 126 5.65 13.09 8.31
N VAL A 127 5.84 13.09 7.01
CA VAL A 127 5.41 14.21 6.14
C VAL A 127 3.90 14.42 6.13
N SER A 128 3.13 13.37 6.45
CA SER A 128 1.66 13.43 6.50
C SER A 128 1.11 13.85 7.86
N ASP A 129 1.92 13.89 8.93
CA ASP A 129 1.47 14.09 10.30
C ASP A 129 0.59 15.35 10.45
N ASP A 130 1.05 16.50 9.94
CA ASP A 130 0.30 17.76 10.01
C ASP A 130 -1.03 17.71 9.25
N VAL A 131 -1.06 17.04 8.10
CA VAL A 131 -2.26 16.88 7.28
C VAL A 131 -3.28 15.99 7.98
N GLU A 132 -2.83 14.90 8.59
CA GLU A 132 -3.67 13.97 9.36
C GLU A 132 -4.27 14.66 10.58
N GLU A 133 -3.45 15.35 11.38
CA GLU A 133 -3.87 16.07 12.58
C GLU A 133 -4.84 17.22 12.27
N ALA A 134 -4.60 17.98 11.19
CA ALA A 134 -5.51 19.03 10.73
C ALA A 134 -6.89 18.50 10.31
N ASN A 135 -6.98 17.20 9.96
CA ASN A 135 -8.23 16.53 9.60
C ASN A 135 -8.78 15.63 10.71
N GLY A 136 -8.27 15.77 11.95
CA GLY A 136 -8.82 15.14 13.15
C GLY A 136 -8.32 13.70 13.41
N TYR A 137 -7.28 13.26 12.72
CA TYR A 137 -6.62 11.97 12.98
C TYR A 137 -5.44 12.18 13.94
N ASN A 138 -5.22 11.20 14.80
CA ASN A 138 -3.96 11.08 15.53
C ASN A 138 -2.93 10.43 14.61
N ALA A 139 -1.95 11.17 14.13
CA ALA A 139 -0.95 10.69 13.18
C ALA A 139 -0.25 9.40 13.65
N ASN A 140 0.15 9.31 14.91
CA ASN A 140 0.70 8.07 15.47
C ASN A 140 -0.34 6.94 15.57
N GLY A 141 -1.61 7.29 15.75
CA GLY A 141 -2.73 6.36 15.84
C GLY A 141 -3.12 5.73 14.50
N VAL A 142 -2.88 6.41 13.38
CA VAL A 142 -3.19 5.90 12.02
C VAL A 142 -1.96 5.37 11.30
N ARG A 143 -0.73 5.66 11.79
CA ARG A 143 0.51 5.13 11.21
C ARG A 143 0.52 3.60 11.26
N PRO A 144 0.89 2.89 10.17
CA PRO A 144 0.99 1.43 10.16
C PRO A 144 2.15 0.95 11.05
N ASN A 145 2.05 -0.30 11.54
CA ASN A 145 3.12 -0.94 12.31
C ASN A 145 4.20 -1.58 11.41
N ALA A 146 3.88 -1.78 10.13
CA ALA A 146 4.80 -2.27 9.10
C ALA A 146 4.37 -1.76 7.72
N LEU A 147 5.34 -1.40 6.86
CA LEU A 147 5.10 -0.90 5.51
C LEU A 147 5.62 -1.89 4.47
N MET A 148 4.76 -2.29 3.53
CA MET A 148 5.17 -3.08 2.37
C MET A 148 4.91 -2.30 1.08
N LEU A 149 5.87 -2.33 0.16
CA LEU A 149 5.85 -1.59 -1.09
C LEU A 149 6.12 -2.52 -2.28
N ALA A 150 5.20 -2.54 -3.22
CA ALA A 150 5.31 -3.32 -4.45
C ALA A 150 5.45 -2.37 -5.65
N TYR A 151 6.62 -2.35 -6.29
CA TYR A 151 6.95 -1.45 -7.42
C TYR A 151 6.38 -0.03 -7.26
N PRO A 152 6.66 0.63 -6.12
CA PRO A 152 5.94 1.81 -5.69
C PRO A 152 6.30 3.07 -6.49
N VAL A 153 5.33 3.96 -6.65
CA VAL A 153 5.61 5.36 -6.97
C VAL A 153 6.05 6.05 -5.68
N ILE A 154 7.24 6.65 -5.66
CA ILE A 154 7.85 7.28 -4.47
C ILE A 154 8.19 8.74 -4.75
N SER A 155 9.06 8.99 -5.73
CA SER A 155 9.59 10.32 -6.02
C SER A 155 8.69 11.10 -6.97
N ALA A 156 8.40 12.34 -6.63
CA ALA A 156 7.78 13.32 -7.53
C ALA A 156 8.82 14.11 -8.34
N GLY A 157 10.12 13.84 -8.13
CA GLY A 157 11.26 14.52 -8.76
C GLY A 157 11.68 13.90 -10.09
N GLU A 158 13.00 13.68 -10.26
CA GLU A 158 13.61 13.23 -11.50
C GLU A 158 13.04 11.90 -12.04
N TYR A 159 12.80 10.95 -11.15
CA TYR A 159 12.30 9.60 -11.51
C TYR A 159 10.79 9.45 -11.36
N ALA A 160 10.05 10.57 -11.37
CA ALA A 160 8.61 10.57 -11.21
C ALA A 160 7.89 9.85 -12.34
N HIS A 161 6.91 9.03 -11.99
CA HIS A 161 5.89 8.63 -12.95
C HIS A 161 4.90 9.81 -13.12
N LYS A 162 5.24 10.76 -14.00
CA LYS A 162 4.52 12.03 -14.18
C LYS A 162 3.01 11.89 -14.27
N PRO A 163 2.43 10.95 -15.07
CA PRO A 163 0.97 10.84 -15.15
C PRO A 163 0.29 10.53 -13.82
N THR A 164 0.95 9.82 -12.89
CA THR A 164 0.43 9.57 -11.54
C THR A 164 0.41 10.85 -10.72
N PHE A 165 1.50 11.61 -10.73
CA PHE A 165 1.59 12.86 -9.98
C PHE A 165 0.70 13.97 -10.56
N ASP A 166 0.51 14.04 -11.88
CA ASP A 166 -0.42 14.99 -12.48
C ASP A 166 -1.86 14.77 -12.00
N ARG A 167 -2.25 13.50 -11.81
CA ARG A 167 -3.56 13.15 -11.24
C ARG A 167 -3.64 13.41 -9.75
N LEU A 168 -2.60 13.05 -9.00
CA LEU A 168 -2.52 13.23 -7.56
C LEU A 168 -2.54 14.70 -7.15
N PHE A 169 -1.86 15.55 -7.90
CA PHE A 169 -1.84 16.99 -7.63
C PHE A 169 -3.12 17.69 -8.05
N GLY A 170 -3.82 17.16 -9.05
CA GLY A 170 -4.98 17.84 -9.64
C GLY A 170 -4.61 19.12 -10.35
N SER A 171 -5.59 20.03 -10.48
CA SER A 171 -5.39 21.34 -11.12
C SER A 171 -4.92 22.38 -10.10
N VAL A 172 -3.61 22.57 -10.01
CA VAL A 172 -2.97 23.55 -9.13
C VAL A 172 -2.05 24.47 -9.91
N ASP A 173 -1.78 25.68 -9.38
CA ASP A 173 -0.80 26.60 -9.92
C ASP A 173 0.63 26.08 -9.76
N SER A 174 1.59 26.74 -10.48
CA SER A 174 2.99 26.30 -10.52
C SER A 174 3.69 26.35 -9.15
N SER A 175 3.32 27.31 -8.29
CA SER A 175 3.90 27.45 -6.95
C SER A 175 3.46 26.32 -6.06
N THR A 176 2.15 26.06 -6.02
CA THR A 176 1.55 24.94 -5.28
C THR A 176 2.10 23.60 -5.79
N ARG A 177 2.23 23.43 -7.11
CA ARG A 177 2.83 22.24 -7.69
C ARG A 177 4.28 22.00 -7.22
N ALA A 178 5.11 23.06 -7.16
CA ALA A 178 6.47 22.92 -6.67
C ALA A 178 6.53 22.49 -5.20
N GLN A 179 5.66 23.01 -4.36
CA GLN A 179 5.53 22.59 -2.96
C GLN A 179 5.10 21.13 -2.85
N LEU A 180 4.10 20.70 -3.65
CA LEU A 180 3.66 19.29 -3.66
C LEU A 180 4.74 18.34 -4.15
N VAL A 181 5.58 18.73 -5.12
CA VAL A 181 6.73 17.92 -5.57
C VAL A 181 7.71 17.68 -4.43
N GLU A 182 8.01 18.70 -3.64
CA GLU A 182 8.90 18.55 -2.48
C GLU A 182 8.25 17.70 -1.37
N GLN A 183 7.01 18.01 -1.03
CA GLN A 183 6.26 17.32 0.03
C GLN A 183 6.00 15.85 -0.31
N LEU A 184 5.74 15.52 -1.56
CA LEU A 184 5.36 14.18 -2.01
C LEU A 184 6.50 13.41 -2.70
N SER A 185 7.76 13.87 -2.56
CA SER A 185 8.97 13.08 -2.80
C SER A 185 9.34 12.34 -1.53
N LEU A 186 8.68 11.19 -1.31
CA LEU A 186 8.62 10.51 0.00
C LEU A 186 9.98 9.96 0.46
N GLU A 187 10.91 9.75 -0.46
CA GLU A 187 12.30 9.41 -0.14
C GLU A 187 13.01 10.46 0.72
N ASN A 188 12.52 11.70 0.73
CA ASN A 188 13.08 12.78 1.53
C ASN A 188 12.52 12.86 2.96
N HIS A 189 11.49 12.07 3.24
CA HIS A 189 10.71 12.17 4.47
C HIS A 189 10.75 10.92 5.36
N VAL A 190 11.64 9.97 5.02
CA VAL A 190 11.89 8.80 5.86
C VAL A 190 12.69 9.22 7.09
N ASP A 191 12.18 8.90 8.27
CA ASP A 191 12.80 9.22 9.55
C ASP A 191 12.65 8.05 10.56
N SER A 192 13.04 8.27 11.81
CA SER A 192 12.97 7.27 12.87
C SER A 192 11.55 6.83 13.27
N LYS A 193 10.51 7.56 12.84
CA LYS A 193 9.10 7.18 13.05
C LYS A 193 8.58 6.27 11.94
N THR A 194 9.26 6.19 10.82
CA THR A 194 8.90 5.29 9.71
C THR A 194 8.98 3.85 10.20
N PRO A 195 7.92 3.04 10.05
CA PRO A 195 7.92 1.66 10.51
C PRO A 195 8.90 0.78 9.72
N PRO A 196 9.19 -0.47 10.16
CA PRO A 196 9.93 -1.43 9.35
C PRO A 196 9.33 -1.56 7.94
N VAL A 197 10.21 -1.70 6.94
CA VAL A 197 9.88 -1.67 5.51
C VAL A 197 10.22 -2.97 4.83
N PHE A 198 9.28 -3.48 4.01
CA PHE A 198 9.54 -4.49 2.99
C PHE A 198 9.28 -3.86 1.62
N VAL A 199 10.22 -3.99 0.68
CA VAL A 199 10.04 -3.44 -0.67
C VAL A 199 10.48 -4.43 -1.73
N TRP A 200 9.69 -4.53 -2.83
CA TRP A 200 10.11 -5.28 -4.00
C TRP A 200 9.77 -4.58 -5.30
N GLN A 201 10.60 -4.81 -6.32
CA GLN A 201 10.39 -4.31 -7.67
C GLN A 201 11.22 -5.12 -8.67
N THR A 202 10.89 -5.02 -9.95
CA THR A 202 11.73 -5.54 -11.04
C THR A 202 12.63 -4.43 -11.60
N ILE A 203 13.88 -4.77 -11.91
CA ILE A 203 14.88 -3.82 -12.45
C ILE A 203 14.45 -3.27 -13.81
N THR A 204 13.75 -4.08 -14.62
CA THR A 204 13.34 -3.71 -15.97
C THR A 204 11.95 -3.06 -16.05
N ASP A 205 11.42 -2.58 -14.94
CA ASP A 205 10.16 -1.83 -14.93
C ASP A 205 10.28 -0.55 -15.75
N GLN A 206 9.52 -0.46 -16.85
CA GLN A 206 9.55 0.67 -17.79
C GLN A 206 8.50 1.75 -17.47
N THR A 207 7.63 1.50 -16.49
CA THR A 207 6.55 2.42 -16.10
C THR A 207 6.94 3.26 -14.89
N VAL A 208 7.38 2.60 -13.83
CA VAL A 208 7.91 3.25 -12.63
C VAL A 208 9.38 2.86 -12.53
N PRO A 209 10.32 3.79 -12.76
CA PRO A 209 11.74 3.50 -12.68
C PRO A 209 12.12 2.89 -11.33
N VAL A 210 12.95 1.83 -11.34
CA VAL A 210 13.41 1.14 -10.12
C VAL A 210 14.11 2.08 -9.13
N GLN A 211 14.58 3.22 -9.59
CA GLN A 211 15.15 4.29 -8.77
C GLN A 211 14.20 4.73 -7.65
N ASN A 212 12.85 4.67 -7.86
CA ASN A 212 11.88 4.94 -6.81
C ASN A 212 12.12 4.04 -5.58
N SER A 213 12.21 2.73 -5.79
CA SER A 213 12.51 1.78 -4.72
C SER A 213 13.91 1.97 -4.14
N ILE A 214 14.93 2.16 -4.99
CA ILE A 214 16.32 2.32 -4.55
C ILE A 214 16.48 3.58 -3.67
N MET A 215 15.86 4.70 -4.05
CA MET A 215 15.92 5.95 -3.28
C MET A 215 15.25 5.77 -1.91
N PHE A 216 14.10 5.11 -1.85
CA PHE A 216 13.42 4.83 -0.59
C PHE A 216 14.21 3.88 0.32
N ILE A 217 14.80 2.82 -0.25
CA ILE A 217 15.70 1.90 0.48
C ILE A 217 16.88 2.68 1.08
N ASN A 218 17.55 3.52 0.27
CA ASN A 218 18.67 4.35 0.73
C ASN A 218 18.25 5.30 1.87
N ALA A 219 17.06 5.90 1.77
CA ALA A 219 16.52 6.75 2.81
C ALA A 219 16.27 5.96 4.12
N CYS A 220 15.71 4.76 4.03
CA CYS A 220 15.54 3.87 5.19
C CYS A 220 16.88 3.54 5.86
N VAL A 221 17.88 3.13 5.08
CA VAL A 221 19.23 2.83 5.59
C VAL A 221 19.83 4.06 6.28
N LYS A 222 19.71 5.24 5.68
CA LYS A 222 20.23 6.50 6.25
C LYS A 222 19.54 6.87 7.56
N ALA A 223 18.23 6.63 7.66
CA ALA A 223 17.43 6.92 8.86
C ALA A 223 17.52 5.83 9.94
N GLY A 224 18.22 4.72 9.68
CA GLY A 224 18.30 3.57 10.60
C GLY A 224 17.00 2.76 10.68
N VAL A 225 16.11 2.89 9.69
CA VAL A 225 14.88 2.10 9.57
C VAL A 225 15.19 0.72 9.02
N SER A 226 14.65 -0.31 9.66
CA SER A 226 14.80 -1.69 9.18
C SER A 226 14.15 -1.85 7.81
N VAL A 227 14.89 -2.32 6.81
CA VAL A 227 14.39 -2.53 5.45
C VAL A 227 14.84 -3.87 4.89
N GLU A 228 13.88 -4.66 4.39
CA GLU A 228 14.10 -5.85 3.58
C GLU A 228 13.73 -5.55 2.13
N ALA A 229 14.64 -5.80 1.19
CA ALA A 229 14.47 -5.40 -0.21
C ALA A 229 14.74 -6.56 -1.18
N HIS A 230 13.83 -6.74 -2.15
CA HIS A 230 13.92 -7.76 -3.18
C HIS A 230 13.82 -7.12 -4.59
N LEU A 231 14.95 -6.97 -5.27
CA LEU A 231 15.01 -6.45 -6.62
C LEU A 231 15.18 -7.61 -7.61
N PHE A 232 14.12 -7.92 -8.33
CA PHE A 232 14.12 -9.01 -9.32
C PHE A 232 14.69 -8.51 -10.65
N PRO A 233 15.48 -9.32 -11.38
CA PRO A 233 16.19 -8.85 -12.58
C PRO A 233 15.27 -8.46 -13.72
N LYS A 234 14.09 -9.13 -13.89
CA LYS A 234 13.19 -8.93 -15.03
C LYS A 234 11.72 -8.92 -14.62
N GLY A 235 10.92 -8.19 -15.37
CA GLY A 235 9.47 -8.16 -15.33
C GLY A 235 8.90 -6.77 -15.65
N PRO A 236 7.70 -6.71 -16.24
CA PRO A 236 7.00 -5.45 -16.48
C PRO A 236 6.39 -4.89 -15.20
N HIS A 237 5.95 -3.64 -15.26
CA HIS A 237 5.21 -3.00 -14.17
C HIS A 237 3.85 -3.65 -13.90
N GLY A 238 3.46 -3.72 -12.62
CA GLY A 238 2.12 -4.17 -12.24
C GLY A 238 1.94 -5.68 -12.33
N LEU A 239 2.90 -6.44 -11.85
CA LEU A 239 2.88 -7.91 -11.84
C LEU A 239 1.86 -8.51 -10.87
N ALA A 240 1.42 -7.77 -9.85
CA ALA A 240 0.58 -8.31 -8.78
C ALA A 240 1.23 -9.54 -8.13
N LEU A 241 0.60 -10.72 -8.19
CA LEU A 241 1.19 -11.98 -7.69
C LEU A 241 2.14 -12.64 -8.71
N ALA A 242 2.30 -12.07 -9.91
CA ALA A 242 3.11 -12.62 -11.00
C ALA A 242 2.69 -14.03 -11.47
N VAL A 243 1.46 -14.44 -11.17
CA VAL A 243 0.85 -15.71 -11.54
C VAL A 243 -0.17 -15.55 -12.66
N LYS A 244 -0.55 -16.64 -13.32
CA LYS A 244 -1.50 -16.66 -14.45
C LYS A 244 -2.85 -16.00 -14.08
N GLU A 245 -3.32 -16.20 -12.86
CA GLU A 245 -4.61 -15.69 -12.37
C GLU A 245 -4.62 -14.17 -12.25
N THR A 246 -3.48 -13.58 -11.94
CA THR A 246 -3.31 -12.12 -11.80
C THR A 246 -2.56 -11.48 -12.97
N ALA A 247 -2.24 -12.23 -14.02
CA ALA A 247 -1.61 -11.69 -15.21
C ALA A 247 -2.56 -10.77 -15.99
N LYS A 248 -1.98 -9.80 -16.70
CA LYS A 248 -2.77 -9.03 -17.67
C LYS A 248 -3.19 -9.95 -18.82
N ARG A 249 -4.30 -9.59 -19.44
CA ARG A 249 -4.85 -10.26 -20.61
C ARG A 249 -4.88 -9.29 -21.79
N ASP A 250 -4.71 -9.82 -22.98
CA ASP A 250 -4.87 -9.08 -24.22
C ASP A 250 -6.37 -8.82 -24.55
N GLU A 251 -6.63 -8.21 -25.69
CA GLU A 251 -7.98 -7.92 -26.18
C GLU A 251 -8.84 -9.17 -26.44
N ASN A 252 -8.21 -10.31 -26.65
CA ASN A 252 -8.88 -11.62 -26.86
C ASN A 252 -9.04 -12.39 -25.55
N GLY A 253 -8.62 -11.83 -24.40
CA GLY A 253 -8.68 -12.47 -23.10
C GLY A 253 -7.54 -13.48 -22.83
N ALA A 254 -6.56 -13.60 -23.73
CA ALA A 254 -5.40 -14.46 -23.53
C ALA A 254 -4.42 -13.84 -22.52
N VAL A 255 -3.80 -14.67 -21.72
CA VAL A 255 -2.77 -14.25 -20.76
C VAL A 255 -1.57 -13.69 -21.51
N ILE A 256 -1.13 -12.50 -21.15
CA ILE A 256 0.11 -11.89 -21.63
C ILE A 256 1.27 -12.54 -20.86
N PRO A 257 2.16 -13.33 -21.53
CA PRO A 257 3.14 -14.19 -20.84
C PRO A 257 4.12 -13.43 -19.94
N GLU A 258 4.47 -12.18 -20.29
CA GLU A 258 5.39 -11.33 -19.53
C GLU A 258 4.90 -11.01 -18.12
N PHE A 259 3.59 -11.16 -17.85
CA PHE A 259 3.01 -10.97 -16.53
C PHE A 259 3.00 -12.24 -15.67
N VAL A 260 3.54 -13.36 -16.18
CA VAL A 260 3.75 -14.60 -15.42
C VAL A 260 5.24 -14.77 -15.21
N GLN A 261 5.74 -14.48 -14.01
CA GLN A 261 7.18 -14.44 -13.70
C GLN A 261 7.47 -15.34 -12.50
N PRO A 262 7.87 -16.62 -12.72
CA PRO A 262 8.09 -17.58 -11.63
C PRO A 262 9.08 -17.08 -10.56
N GLU A 263 10.13 -16.38 -10.97
CA GLU A 263 11.13 -15.83 -10.04
C GLU A 263 10.56 -14.75 -9.12
N VAL A 264 9.52 -14.04 -9.57
CA VAL A 264 8.88 -12.96 -8.79
C VAL A 264 7.78 -13.49 -7.88
N GLN A 265 7.15 -14.62 -8.21
CA GLN A 265 6.00 -15.18 -7.45
C GLN A 265 6.29 -15.36 -5.96
N GLN A 266 7.54 -15.62 -5.60
CA GLN A 266 7.95 -15.82 -4.21
C GLN A 266 7.84 -14.57 -3.33
N TRP A 267 7.64 -13.38 -3.90
CA TRP A 267 7.59 -12.14 -3.12
C TRP A 267 6.54 -12.15 -2.02
N ILE A 268 5.39 -12.79 -2.26
CA ILE A 268 4.30 -12.82 -1.29
C ILE A 268 4.63 -13.70 -0.08
N ASP A 269 5.30 -14.83 -0.30
CA ASP A 269 5.75 -15.72 0.78
C ASP A 269 6.86 -15.04 1.58
N LEU A 270 7.81 -14.38 0.92
CA LEU A 270 8.83 -13.55 1.58
C LEU A 270 8.22 -12.43 2.43
N ALA A 271 7.17 -11.76 1.92
CA ALA A 271 6.46 -10.71 2.64
C ALA A 271 5.74 -11.25 3.89
N CYS A 272 5.07 -12.41 3.77
CA CYS A 272 4.41 -13.06 4.90
C CYS A 272 5.42 -13.49 5.97
N ASP A 273 6.54 -14.08 5.58
CA ASP A 273 7.61 -14.47 6.49
C ASP A 273 8.25 -13.26 7.17
N TRP A 274 8.46 -12.18 6.42
CA TRP A 274 8.94 -10.92 6.98
C TRP A 274 7.97 -10.33 8.00
N LEU A 275 6.66 -10.29 7.70
CA LEU A 275 5.64 -9.83 8.65
C LEU A 275 5.62 -10.67 9.92
N ASN A 276 5.72 -11.99 9.81
CA ASN A 276 5.74 -12.88 10.97
C ASN A 276 6.96 -12.59 11.87
N ARG A 277 8.14 -12.32 11.29
CA ARG A 277 9.32 -11.90 12.05
C ARG A 277 9.20 -10.51 12.66
N THR A 278 8.55 -9.58 11.95
CA THR A 278 8.38 -8.18 12.40
C THR A 278 7.36 -8.07 13.53
N PHE A 279 6.36 -8.93 13.55
CA PHE A 279 5.28 -8.95 14.53
C PHE A 279 5.44 -10.01 15.65
N ALA A 280 6.56 -10.73 15.68
CA ALA A 280 6.87 -11.77 16.67
C ALA A 280 6.93 -11.24 18.12
#